data_a30bd9cef78a25b71acf0cf0588070f7
#
_entry.id   a30bd9cef78a25b71acf0cf0588070f7
#
_cell.length_a   1.000
_cell.length_b   1.000
_cell.length_c   1.000
_cell.angle_alpha   90.00
_cell.angle_beta   90.00
_cell.angle_gamma   90.00
#
_symmetry.space_group_name_H-M   'P 1'
#
loop_
_entity.id
_entity.type
_entity.pdbx_description
1 polymer ?
#
loop_
_entity_poly.entity_id
_entity_poly.type
_entity_poly.pdbx_seq_one_letter_code
_entity_poly.pdbx_strand_id
1 'polypeptide(L)'
;MGKYIGKEFSRVDGVAKVTGAAPYAAEFHVPGTAHAYLVMSRIAKGTITKIDTAAAEKSPGVVRVFTHKNTPKFANPEKYKSFKALQSPDIVFNAQPIAVVVAET
;
A
#
# COMPACT_ATOMS: atom_id res chain seq x y z
N MET A 1 4.46 29.40 36.26
CA MET A 1 5.22 29.03 35.04
C MET A 1 5.45 27.52 35.06
N GLY A 2 5.09 26.81 34.00
CA GLY A 2 5.24 25.36 33.97
C GLY A 2 6.71 24.92 33.98
N LYS A 3 7.00 23.76 34.57
CA LYS A 3 8.35 23.18 34.70
C LYS A 3 9.07 23.02 33.33
N TYR A 4 8.30 22.90 32.22
CA TYR A 4 8.80 22.54 30.91
C TYR A 4 8.54 23.62 29.84
N ILE A 5 7.52 24.46 30.02
CA ILE A 5 7.15 25.48 29.03
C ILE A 5 8.18 26.62 29.05
N GLY A 6 8.67 27.00 27.86
CA GLY A 6 9.64 28.08 27.67
C GLY A 6 11.08 27.74 28.06
N LYS A 7 11.40 26.45 28.22
CA LYS A 7 12.79 25.99 28.43
C LYS A 7 13.27 25.20 27.22
N GLU A 8 14.55 25.36 26.93
CA GLU A 8 15.22 24.57 25.90
C GLU A 8 15.50 23.16 26.41
N PHE A 9 15.01 22.16 25.69
CA PHE A 9 15.31 20.76 25.96
C PHE A 9 15.88 20.14 24.69
N SER A 10 16.95 19.36 24.86
CA SER A 10 17.47 18.55 23.78
C SER A 10 16.45 17.48 23.40
N ARG A 11 16.26 17.29 22.10
CA ARG A 11 15.37 16.24 21.57
C ARG A 11 15.96 14.87 21.88
N VAL A 12 15.18 13.99 22.54
CA VAL A 12 15.64 12.65 23.00
C VAL A 12 16.14 11.78 21.84
N ASP A 13 15.56 11.91 20.67
CA ASP A 13 15.89 11.16 19.44
C ASP A 13 16.74 11.97 18.46
N GLY A 14 17.15 13.18 18.83
CA GLY A 14 17.83 14.11 17.92
C GLY A 14 19.16 13.57 17.40
N VAL A 15 20.01 13.08 18.29
CA VAL A 15 21.31 12.52 17.94
C VAL A 15 21.15 11.32 17.02
N ALA A 16 20.26 10.40 17.34
CA ALA A 16 20.01 9.23 16.50
C ALA A 16 19.54 9.60 15.10
N LYS A 17 18.72 10.64 14.97
CA LYS A 17 18.22 11.12 13.66
C LYS A 17 19.31 11.78 12.80
N VAL A 18 20.12 12.64 13.39
CA VAL A 18 21.16 13.36 12.61
C VAL A 18 22.37 12.49 12.28
N THR A 19 22.59 11.41 13.02
CA THR A 19 23.66 10.44 12.76
C THR A 19 23.23 9.28 11.87
N GLY A 20 21.94 9.17 11.53
CA GLY A 20 21.39 8.04 10.77
C GLY A 20 21.18 6.76 11.58
N ALA A 21 21.29 6.83 12.91
CA ALA A 21 21.10 5.68 13.80
C ALA A 21 19.63 5.45 14.21
N ALA A 22 18.73 6.39 13.90
CA ALA A 22 17.31 6.23 14.21
C ALA A 22 16.66 5.23 13.26
N PRO A 23 16.09 4.09 13.76
CA PRO A 23 15.41 3.15 12.89
C PRO A 23 14.02 3.69 12.50
N TYR A 24 13.70 3.58 11.20
CA TYR A 24 12.37 3.90 10.67
C TYR A 24 11.61 2.61 10.32
N ALA A 25 10.31 2.73 10.11
CA ALA A 25 9.43 1.56 9.93
C ALA A 25 9.89 0.58 8.83
N ALA A 26 10.44 1.09 7.72
CA ALA A 26 10.93 0.26 6.63
C ALA A 26 12.26 -0.48 6.94
N GLU A 27 12.94 -0.13 8.01
CA GLU A 27 14.22 -0.74 8.42
C GLU A 27 14.03 -1.91 9.39
N PHE A 28 12.81 -2.12 9.89
CA PHE A 28 12.48 -3.29 10.70
C PHE A 28 12.19 -4.50 9.80
N HIS A 29 13.13 -5.42 9.76
CA HIS A 29 13.00 -6.63 8.95
C HIS A 29 12.32 -7.74 9.73
N VAL A 30 11.13 -8.15 9.28
CA VAL A 30 10.42 -9.30 9.82
C VAL A 30 10.66 -10.49 8.89
N PRO A 31 11.22 -11.61 9.36
CA PRO A 31 11.42 -12.79 8.54
C PRO A 31 10.10 -13.27 7.89
N GLY A 32 10.14 -13.64 6.62
CA GLY A 32 8.96 -14.10 5.88
C GLY A 32 7.98 -13.00 5.49
N THR A 33 8.39 -11.72 5.55
CA THR A 33 7.57 -10.61 5.06
C THR A 33 7.36 -10.74 3.55
N ALA A 34 6.09 -10.73 3.12
CA ALA A 34 5.74 -10.60 1.73
C ALA A 34 5.69 -9.13 1.31
N HIS A 35 6.05 -8.86 0.08
CA HIS A 35 6.05 -7.53 -0.52
C HIS A 35 4.86 -7.38 -1.46
N ALA A 36 4.21 -6.21 -1.44
CA ALA A 36 3.07 -5.92 -2.30
C ALA A 36 3.40 -4.77 -3.25
N TYR A 37 3.14 -4.97 -4.54
CA TYR A 37 3.26 -3.94 -5.56
C TYR A 37 1.90 -3.60 -6.14
N LEU A 38 1.57 -2.30 -6.16
CA LEU A 38 0.32 -1.80 -6.71
C LEU A 38 0.47 -1.56 -8.22
N VAL A 39 -0.38 -2.19 -9.01
CA VAL A 39 -0.52 -1.90 -10.44
C VAL A 39 -1.55 -0.80 -10.62
N MET A 40 -1.12 0.31 -11.22
CA MET A 40 -1.93 1.51 -11.36
C MET A 40 -2.52 1.65 -12.76
N SER A 41 -3.70 2.26 -12.85
CA SER A 41 -4.30 2.67 -14.10
C SER A 41 -3.48 3.75 -14.79
N ARG A 42 -3.41 3.69 -16.13
CA ARG A 42 -2.80 4.74 -16.98
C ARG A 42 -3.83 5.65 -17.62
N ILE A 43 -5.11 5.46 -17.34
CA ILE A 43 -6.21 6.27 -17.84
C ILE A 43 -7.01 6.87 -16.70
N ALA A 44 -7.66 8.00 -16.96
CA ALA A 44 -8.42 8.73 -15.95
C ALA A 44 -9.85 8.22 -15.77
N LYS A 45 -10.43 7.61 -16.80
CA LYS A 45 -11.81 7.08 -16.77
C LYS A 45 -11.97 5.94 -17.78
N GLY A 46 -12.66 4.88 -17.35
CA GLY A 46 -12.95 3.72 -18.20
C GLY A 46 -13.41 2.52 -17.41
N THR A 47 -13.46 1.37 -18.06
CA THR A 47 -13.80 0.09 -17.45
C THR A 47 -12.80 -0.97 -17.89
N ILE A 48 -12.32 -1.79 -16.97
CA ILE A 48 -11.44 -2.91 -17.26
C ILE A 48 -12.26 -4.01 -17.96
N THR A 49 -12.06 -4.18 -19.26
CA THR A 49 -12.73 -5.21 -20.03
C THR A 49 -12.03 -6.57 -19.89
N LYS A 50 -10.70 -6.58 -19.79
CA LYS A 50 -9.90 -7.78 -19.60
C LYS A 50 -8.71 -7.47 -18.69
N ILE A 51 -8.43 -8.38 -17.76
CA ILE A 51 -7.19 -8.41 -16.98
C ILE A 51 -6.67 -9.85 -16.99
N ASP A 52 -5.44 -10.02 -17.47
CA ASP A 52 -4.77 -11.31 -17.56
C ASP A 52 -3.65 -11.36 -16.52
N THR A 53 -3.77 -12.26 -15.57
CA THR A 53 -2.84 -12.42 -14.45
C THR A 53 -1.98 -13.67 -14.59
N ALA A 54 -2.24 -14.52 -15.61
CA ALA A 54 -1.67 -15.86 -15.71
C ALA A 54 -0.13 -15.89 -15.74
N ALA A 55 0.49 -14.94 -16.42
CA ALA A 55 1.95 -14.83 -16.48
C ALA A 55 2.54 -14.40 -15.13
N ALA A 56 1.90 -13.42 -14.47
CA ALA A 56 2.32 -12.94 -13.16
C ALA A 56 2.18 -14.03 -12.09
N GLU A 57 1.08 -14.76 -12.06
CA GLU A 57 0.83 -15.84 -11.11
C GLU A 57 1.82 -17.02 -11.24
N LYS A 58 2.39 -17.22 -12.43
CA LYS A 58 3.39 -18.25 -12.70
C LYS A 58 4.83 -17.79 -12.45
N SER A 59 5.05 -16.51 -12.18
CA SER A 59 6.40 -15.97 -11.96
C SER A 59 6.95 -16.47 -10.63
N PRO A 60 8.23 -16.90 -10.59
CA PRO A 60 8.86 -17.35 -9.35
C PRO A 60 8.77 -16.29 -8.25
N GLY A 61 8.45 -16.71 -7.04
CA GLY A 61 8.33 -15.83 -5.88
C GLY A 61 7.01 -15.08 -5.76
N VAL A 62 6.13 -15.11 -6.78
CA VAL A 62 4.79 -14.52 -6.67
C VAL A 62 3.89 -15.41 -5.83
N VAL A 63 3.36 -14.86 -4.75
CA VAL A 63 2.46 -15.54 -3.82
C VAL A 63 1.03 -15.44 -4.32
N ARG A 64 0.60 -14.24 -4.74
CA ARG A 64 -0.76 -14.01 -5.23
C ARG A 64 -0.90 -12.70 -6.01
N VAL A 65 -1.86 -12.70 -6.95
CA VAL A 65 -2.28 -11.49 -7.66
C VAL A 65 -3.74 -11.20 -7.32
N PHE A 66 -4.00 -10.03 -6.75
CA PHE A 66 -5.35 -9.56 -6.43
C PHE A 66 -5.85 -8.60 -7.51
N THR A 67 -7.11 -8.77 -7.90
CA THR A 67 -7.83 -7.92 -8.85
C THR A 67 -9.26 -7.72 -8.35
N HIS A 68 -10.07 -6.91 -9.04
CA HIS A 68 -11.49 -6.76 -8.73
C HIS A 68 -12.29 -8.09 -8.79
N LYS A 69 -11.74 -9.15 -9.42
CA LYS A 69 -12.40 -10.45 -9.57
C LYS A 69 -12.24 -11.35 -8.34
N ASN A 70 -11.12 -11.26 -7.63
CA ASN A 70 -10.76 -12.18 -6.54
C ASN A 70 -10.50 -11.49 -5.19
N THR A 71 -10.64 -10.17 -5.13
CA THR A 71 -10.56 -9.43 -3.87
C THR A 71 -11.87 -9.60 -3.08
N PRO A 72 -11.80 -9.86 -1.76
CA PRO A 72 -12.99 -9.90 -0.90
C PRO A 72 -13.81 -8.62 -1.01
N LYS A 73 -15.14 -8.76 -1.07
CA LYS A 73 -16.05 -7.61 -1.15
C LYS A 73 -16.29 -7.03 0.24
N PHE A 74 -16.42 -5.71 0.30
CA PHE A 74 -16.79 -5.03 1.54
C PHE A 74 -18.21 -5.45 1.96
N ALA A 75 -18.40 -5.76 3.25
CA ALA A 75 -19.68 -6.18 3.78
C ALA A 75 -20.77 -5.09 3.66
N ASN A 76 -20.39 -3.82 3.81
CA ASN A 76 -21.31 -2.67 3.75
C ASN A 76 -20.67 -1.55 2.92
N PRO A 77 -20.57 -1.71 1.60
CA PRO A 77 -19.87 -0.74 0.75
C PRO A 77 -20.52 0.64 0.74
N GLU A 78 -21.83 0.74 0.95
CA GLU A 78 -22.58 2.01 1.00
C GLU A 78 -22.23 2.90 2.19
N LYS A 79 -21.68 2.33 3.27
CA LYS A 79 -21.21 3.11 4.43
C LYS A 79 -19.95 3.92 4.15
N TYR A 80 -19.22 3.55 3.11
CA TYR A 80 -17.96 4.20 2.76
C TYR A 80 -18.16 5.10 1.56
N LYS A 81 -18.06 6.42 1.76
CA LYS A 81 -18.14 7.42 0.67
C LYS A 81 -16.87 7.52 -0.16
N SER A 82 -15.74 7.08 0.38
CA SER A 82 -14.44 7.11 -0.28
C SER A 82 -14.30 6.03 -1.36
N PHE A 83 -13.32 6.20 -2.23
CA PHE A 83 -12.94 5.21 -3.22
C PHE A 83 -12.66 3.84 -2.59
N LYS A 84 -13.16 2.79 -3.24
CA LYS A 84 -13.01 1.41 -2.79
C LYS A 84 -12.13 0.67 -3.79
N ALA A 85 -10.87 0.47 -3.43
CA ALA A 85 -9.92 -0.23 -4.28
C ALA A 85 -10.36 -1.66 -4.59
N LEU A 86 -10.19 -2.10 -5.84
CA LEU A 86 -10.46 -3.45 -6.33
C LEU A 86 -11.89 -3.98 -6.08
N GLN A 87 -12.88 -3.10 -5.92
CA GLN A 87 -14.27 -3.53 -5.70
C GLN A 87 -15.10 -3.59 -6.98
N SER A 88 -14.70 -2.86 -8.02
CA SER A 88 -15.33 -2.87 -9.34
C SER A 88 -14.28 -2.82 -10.46
N PRO A 89 -14.65 -3.12 -11.72
CA PRO A 89 -13.77 -2.96 -12.87
C PRO A 89 -13.64 -1.48 -13.31
N ASP A 90 -14.35 -0.55 -12.67
CA ASP A 90 -14.42 0.83 -13.12
C ASP A 90 -13.19 1.63 -12.69
N ILE A 91 -12.69 2.42 -13.63
CA ILE A 91 -11.60 3.38 -13.42
C ILE A 91 -12.22 4.77 -13.39
N VAL A 92 -12.00 5.50 -12.30
CA VAL A 92 -12.60 6.82 -12.07
C VAL A 92 -11.57 7.93 -11.89
N PHE A 93 -10.28 7.58 -11.79
CA PHE A 93 -9.16 8.53 -11.77
C PHE A 93 -7.86 7.90 -12.28
N ASN A 94 -6.95 8.74 -12.76
CA ASN A 94 -5.61 8.31 -13.16
C ASN A 94 -4.80 7.80 -11.96
N ALA A 95 -3.99 6.77 -12.18
CA ALA A 95 -3.24 6.08 -11.14
C ALA A 95 -4.12 5.38 -10.06
N GLN A 96 -5.36 5.04 -10.40
CA GLN A 96 -6.19 4.18 -9.57
C GLN A 96 -5.56 2.78 -9.47
N PRO A 97 -5.43 2.20 -8.27
CA PRO A 97 -5.01 0.80 -8.12
C PRO A 97 -6.00 -0.16 -8.78
N ILE A 98 -5.52 -0.98 -9.72
CA ILE A 98 -6.33 -1.94 -10.49
C ILE A 98 -5.95 -3.39 -10.21
N ALA A 99 -4.75 -3.62 -9.69
CA ALA A 99 -4.32 -4.92 -9.19
C ALA A 99 -3.25 -4.75 -8.10
N VAL A 100 -3.04 -5.80 -7.32
CA VAL A 100 -1.96 -5.91 -6.34
C VAL A 100 -1.25 -7.23 -6.56
N VAL A 101 0.06 -7.17 -6.76
CA VAL A 101 0.92 -8.36 -6.83
C VAL A 101 1.60 -8.52 -5.48
N VAL A 102 1.48 -9.69 -4.89
CA VAL A 102 2.14 -10.06 -3.63
C VAL A 102 3.21 -11.08 -3.94
N ALA A 103 4.43 -10.83 -3.50
CA ALA A 103 5.59 -11.70 -3.74
C ALA A 103 6.48 -11.80 -2.50
N GLU A 104 7.36 -12.79 -2.48
CA GLU A 104 8.34 -13.00 -1.41
C GLU A 104 9.48 -11.97 -1.44
N THR A 105 9.75 -11.40 -2.60
CA THR A 105 10.80 -10.38 -2.82
C THR A 105 10.34 -9.34 -3.83
#